data_c6f201dfa780964ee4dbdb729fc7b3b8
#
_entry.id   c6f201dfa780964ee4dbdb729fc7b3b8
#
_cell.length_a   1.000
_cell.length_b   1.000
_cell.length_c   1.000
_cell.angle_alpha   90.00
_cell.angle_beta   90.00
_cell.angle_gamma   90.00
#
_symmetry.space_group_name_H-M   'P 1'
#
loop_
_entity.id
_entity.type
_entity.pdbx_description
1 polymer ?
#
loop_
_entity_poly.entity_id
_entity_poly.type
_entity_poly.pdbx_seq_one_letter_code
_entity_poly.pdbx_strand_id
1 'polypeptide(L)'
;MNILTVKDNTMNLKEDFAPVKNIVNLIADKTLEQLEKEGVFIFPELLKEATDITEDQMVLRSINDYYAMTNVMGFLGYGNERLVIESRFNSNQQDYFIQYMLEKVLDFPNVLKLSTNVNKEKRLLNLLLYLFPYYLKKAMRKGTFKKYTCNEYNDDHIKGTINISRHIKKNTPFIGNISYKQREFSYDNYVMELLRHTIEFIKRKPYGNMLLRKVKDEVSSVVAATGKYTIQDKRKIIQQNKKKPIIHAYYHEYRALQRLCILILQEERHELGSGMSQVHGVLFDGAWLWEEYVNSLIHTDFYQIGRAHV
;
A
#
# COMPACT_ATOMS: atom_id res chain seq x y z
N MET A 1 -6.40 4.79 -22.80
CA MET A 1 -5.73 5.10 -21.54
C MET A 1 -4.84 6.30 -21.77
N ASN A 2 -5.07 7.39 -21.05
CA ASN A 2 -4.34 8.64 -21.19
C ASN A 2 -3.23 8.70 -20.15
N ILE A 3 -1.98 8.78 -20.58
CA ILE A 3 -0.82 8.82 -19.69
C ILE A 3 -0.07 10.12 -19.95
N LEU A 4 0.14 10.89 -18.88
CA LEU A 4 1.03 12.04 -18.86
C LEU A 4 2.21 11.75 -17.95
N THR A 5 3.42 12.02 -18.41
CA THR A 5 4.65 11.93 -17.61
C THR A 5 5.24 13.33 -17.47
N VAL A 6 5.47 13.74 -16.24
CA VAL A 6 6.11 15.03 -15.86
C VAL A 6 7.27 14.76 -14.93
N LYS A 7 8.15 15.75 -14.74
CA LYS A 7 9.24 15.68 -13.76
C LYS A 7 8.89 16.42 -12.49
N ASP A 8 9.42 15.95 -11.36
CA ASP A 8 9.34 16.66 -10.09
C ASP A 8 10.04 18.03 -10.17
N ASN A 9 9.63 18.96 -9.34
CA ASN A 9 10.22 20.31 -9.22
C ASN A 9 10.35 21.04 -10.58
N THR A 10 9.34 20.92 -11.43
CA THR A 10 9.25 21.60 -12.74
C THR A 10 7.99 22.42 -12.84
N MET A 11 8.02 23.44 -13.71
CA MET A 11 6.84 24.20 -14.12
C MET A 11 6.41 23.74 -15.50
N ASN A 12 5.13 23.43 -15.68
CA ASN A 12 4.56 22.94 -16.93
C ASN A 12 3.30 23.75 -17.24
N LEU A 13 3.00 23.96 -18.53
CA LEU A 13 1.79 24.65 -18.95
C LEU A 13 0.54 23.84 -18.57
N LYS A 14 -0.54 24.51 -18.19
CA LYS A 14 -1.82 23.85 -17.87
C LYS A 14 -2.38 23.07 -19.05
N GLU A 15 -2.11 23.52 -20.27
CA GLU A 15 -2.51 22.88 -21.52
C GLU A 15 -1.91 21.47 -21.67
N ASP A 16 -0.68 21.27 -21.20
CA ASP A 16 0.01 19.97 -21.26
C ASP A 16 -0.72 18.88 -20.47
N PHE A 17 -1.52 19.28 -19.47
CA PHE A 17 -2.29 18.35 -18.63
C PHE A 17 -3.68 17.99 -19.19
N ALA A 18 -4.02 18.44 -20.38
CA ALA A 18 -5.30 18.11 -21.03
C ALA A 18 -5.60 16.58 -21.06
N PRO A 19 -4.62 15.67 -21.28
CA PRO A 19 -4.86 14.22 -21.26
C PRO A 19 -5.25 13.66 -19.89
N VAL A 20 -4.92 14.36 -18.78
CA VAL A 20 -5.14 13.93 -17.38
C VAL A 20 -5.90 14.99 -16.58
N LYS A 21 -6.78 15.71 -17.23
CA LYS A 21 -7.53 16.85 -16.67
C LYS A 21 -8.31 16.49 -15.40
N ASN A 22 -8.91 15.30 -15.35
CA ASN A 22 -9.70 14.89 -14.19
C ASN A 22 -8.80 14.61 -12.97
N ILE A 23 -7.64 13.97 -13.16
CA ILE A 23 -6.67 13.80 -12.08
C ILE A 23 -6.24 15.16 -11.54
N VAL A 24 -5.82 16.06 -12.42
CA VAL A 24 -5.31 17.38 -12.02
C VAL A 24 -6.35 18.17 -11.26
N ASN A 25 -7.61 18.21 -11.70
CA ASN A 25 -8.69 18.88 -10.99
C ASN A 25 -8.94 18.31 -9.59
N LEU A 26 -8.62 17.04 -9.37
CA LEU A 26 -8.80 16.37 -8.08
C LEU A 26 -7.60 16.55 -7.14
N ILE A 27 -6.40 16.83 -7.65
CA ILE A 27 -5.18 16.90 -6.84
C ILE A 27 -4.56 18.29 -6.75
N ALA A 28 -4.89 19.21 -7.67
CA ALA A 28 -4.35 20.57 -7.69
C ALA A 28 -4.66 21.29 -6.38
N ASP A 29 -3.65 21.95 -5.83
CA ASP A 29 -3.72 22.73 -4.60
C ASP A 29 -4.19 21.95 -3.36
N LYS A 30 -4.19 20.61 -3.43
CA LYS A 30 -4.43 19.74 -2.28
C LYS A 30 -3.15 19.36 -1.59
N THR A 31 -3.19 19.35 -0.27
CA THR A 31 -2.07 18.87 0.54
C THR A 31 -1.93 17.36 0.46
N LEU A 32 -0.73 16.85 0.72
CA LEU A 32 -0.49 15.41 0.78
C LEU A 32 -1.38 14.72 1.82
N GLU A 33 -1.64 15.38 2.96
CA GLU A 33 -2.55 14.87 4.01
C GLU A 33 -3.98 14.69 3.49
N GLN A 34 -4.47 15.65 2.70
CA GLN A 34 -5.81 15.54 2.07
C GLN A 34 -5.86 14.37 1.09
N LEU A 35 -4.83 14.21 0.26
CA LEU A 35 -4.72 13.10 -0.69
C LEU A 35 -4.62 11.75 0.01
N GLU A 36 -3.91 11.67 1.13
CA GLU A 36 -3.85 10.45 1.95
C GLU A 36 -5.22 10.06 2.50
N LYS A 37 -6.01 11.03 2.96
CA LYS A 37 -7.39 10.80 3.42
C LYS A 37 -8.29 10.31 2.27
N GLU A 38 -8.04 10.73 1.05
CA GLU A 38 -8.75 10.30 -0.17
C GLU A 38 -8.29 8.93 -0.69
N GLY A 39 -7.24 8.34 -0.13
CA GLY A 39 -6.81 6.97 -0.46
C GLY A 39 -5.52 6.85 -1.26
N VAL A 40 -4.83 7.96 -1.52
CA VAL A 40 -3.46 7.93 -2.07
C VAL A 40 -2.49 7.43 -1.01
N PHE A 41 -1.58 6.56 -1.39
CA PHE A 41 -0.53 6.07 -0.49
C PHE A 41 0.69 7.00 -0.57
N ILE A 42 1.12 7.52 0.57
CA ILE A 42 2.27 8.42 0.67
C ILE A 42 3.39 7.73 1.42
N PHE A 43 4.60 7.84 0.90
CA PHE A 43 5.80 7.32 1.53
C PHE A 43 6.87 8.41 1.66
N PRO A 44 7.41 8.62 2.88
CA PRO A 44 7.07 7.97 4.15
C PRO A 44 5.70 8.38 4.69
N GLU A 45 5.19 7.67 5.71
CA GLU A 45 3.94 8.06 6.38
C GLU A 45 4.08 9.44 7.03
N LEU A 46 3.19 10.36 6.65
CA LEU A 46 3.20 11.76 7.08
C LEU A 46 3.21 11.97 8.61
N LEU A 47 2.68 11.04 9.38
CA LEU A 47 2.39 11.25 10.80
C LEU A 47 3.48 10.79 11.77
N LYS A 48 4.59 10.15 11.33
CA LYS A 48 5.48 9.48 12.29
C LYS A 48 6.98 9.54 12.04
N GLU A 49 7.43 9.75 10.82
CA GLU A 49 8.85 9.62 10.48
C GLU A 49 9.46 10.88 9.88
N ALA A 50 8.63 11.77 9.38
CA ALA A 50 9.07 13.04 8.79
C ALA A 50 8.49 14.21 9.59
N THR A 51 9.24 14.71 10.52
CA THR A 51 8.92 15.97 11.23
C THR A 51 8.91 17.19 10.29
N ASP A 52 9.39 17.02 9.05
CA ASP A 52 9.64 18.10 8.09
C ASP A 52 8.78 18.05 6.83
N ILE A 53 7.93 17.04 6.65
CA ILE A 53 6.88 17.13 5.65
C ILE A 53 5.86 18.11 6.22
N THR A 54 5.92 19.36 5.75
CA THR A 54 4.98 20.39 6.18
C THR A 54 3.56 19.95 5.85
N GLU A 55 2.63 20.17 6.78
CA GLU A 55 1.20 19.87 6.58
C GLU A 55 0.67 20.49 5.28
N ASP A 56 1.33 21.53 4.78
CA ASP A 56 1.02 22.28 3.56
C ASP A 56 1.68 21.76 2.28
N GLN A 57 2.48 20.69 2.32
CA GLN A 57 3.11 20.16 1.11
C GLN A 57 2.08 19.64 0.12
N MET A 58 2.15 20.10 -1.12
CA MET A 58 1.24 19.75 -2.21
C MET A 58 1.98 18.96 -3.28
N VAL A 59 1.28 18.22 -4.13
CA VAL A 59 1.86 17.55 -5.31
C VAL A 59 2.12 18.57 -6.41
N LEU A 60 1.12 19.39 -6.67
CA LEU A 60 1.20 20.46 -7.67
C LEU A 60 0.41 21.69 -7.20
N ARG A 61 0.93 22.86 -7.54
CA ARG A 61 0.31 24.14 -7.27
C ARG A 61 -0.11 24.82 -8.57
N SER A 62 -1.32 25.36 -8.58
CA SER A 62 -1.81 26.14 -9.70
C SER A 62 -1.31 27.57 -9.63
N ILE A 63 -0.49 28.00 -10.59
CA ILE A 63 0.08 29.33 -10.65
C ILE A 63 -0.17 29.91 -12.05
N ASN A 64 -1.11 30.86 -12.16
CA ASN A 64 -1.52 31.45 -13.44
C ASN A 64 -1.81 30.38 -14.52
N ASP A 65 -1.05 30.37 -15.62
CA ASP A 65 -1.18 29.42 -16.73
C ASP A 65 -0.34 28.15 -16.54
N TYR A 66 0.31 27.97 -15.40
CA TYR A 66 1.23 26.88 -15.11
C TYR A 66 0.77 26.02 -13.93
N TYR A 67 1.23 24.79 -13.92
CA TYR A 67 1.29 23.94 -12.74
C TYR A 67 2.75 23.79 -12.29
N ALA A 68 3.02 24.18 -11.04
CA ALA A 68 4.34 23.99 -10.41
C ALA A 68 4.32 22.64 -9.66
N MET A 69 5.15 21.71 -10.13
CA MET A 69 5.37 20.42 -9.46
C MET A 69 6.30 20.61 -8.28
N THR A 70 6.06 19.90 -7.18
CA THR A 70 6.90 19.91 -6.00
C THR A 70 7.91 18.75 -6.00
N ASN A 71 8.60 18.53 -4.87
CA ASN A 71 9.58 17.43 -4.72
C ASN A 71 8.95 16.04 -4.56
N VAL A 72 7.71 15.86 -5.01
CA VAL A 72 6.97 14.59 -4.88
C VAL A 72 7.06 13.81 -6.18
N MET A 73 7.40 12.54 -6.06
CA MET A 73 7.52 11.59 -7.17
C MET A 73 6.51 10.45 -7.01
N GLY A 74 6.15 9.78 -8.11
CA GLY A 74 5.28 8.62 -8.05
C GLY A 74 4.27 8.57 -9.17
N PHE A 75 3.11 7.99 -8.89
CA PHE A 75 2.03 7.93 -9.87
C PHE A 75 0.66 8.05 -9.24
N LEU A 76 -0.25 8.62 -10.02
CA LEU A 76 -1.66 8.76 -9.67
C LEU A 76 -2.53 8.27 -10.82
N GLY A 77 -3.62 7.60 -10.49
CA GLY A 77 -4.60 7.09 -11.43
C GLY A 77 -6.02 7.50 -11.08
N TYR A 78 -6.83 7.80 -12.09
CA TYR A 78 -8.25 8.04 -11.99
C TYR A 78 -8.95 7.60 -13.28
N GLY A 79 -9.86 6.65 -13.20
CA GLY A 79 -10.50 6.10 -14.39
C GLY A 79 -9.47 5.60 -15.42
N ASN A 80 -9.50 6.20 -16.62
CA ASN A 80 -8.56 5.92 -17.71
C ASN A 80 -7.33 6.84 -17.74
N GLU A 81 -7.21 7.77 -16.81
CA GLU A 81 -6.11 8.73 -16.73
C GLU A 81 -5.01 8.24 -15.80
N ARG A 82 -3.76 8.51 -16.17
CA ARG A 82 -2.56 8.22 -15.35
C ARG A 82 -1.60 9.39 -15.40
N LEU A 83 -1.24 9.91 -14.24
CA LEU A 83 -0.19 10.90 -14.07
C LEU A 83 1.03 10.23 -13.43
N VAL A 84 2.16 10.28 -14.13
CA VAL A 84 3.45 9.77 -13.68
C VAL A 84 4.36 10.96 -13.41
N ILE A 85 4.89 11.05 -12.18
CA ILE A 85 5.81 12.09 -11.77
C ILE A 85 7.17 11.42 -11.57
N GLU A 86 8.06 11.62 -12.54
CA GLU A 86 9.41 11.07 -12.53
C GLU A 86 10.37 12.00 -11.78
N SER A 87 11.46 11.44 -11.25
CA SER A 87 12.53 12.27 -10.70
C SER A 87 13.19 13.11 -11.79
N ARG A 88 13.47 14.38 -11.47
CA ARG A 88 14.29 15.27 -12.33
C ARG A 88 15.68 14.71 -12.64
N PHE A 89 16.20 13.85 -11.77
CA PHE A 89 17.47 13.15 -11.95
C PHE A 89 17.38 11.93 -12.86
N ASN A 90 16.18 11.61 -13.34
CA ASN A 90 15.99 10.48 -14.24
C ASN A 90 16.51 10.81 -15.64
N SER A 91 17.56 10.09 -16.07
CA SER A 91 18.08 10.12 -17.43
C SER A 91 17.69 8.83 -18.15
N ASN A 92 17.29 8.93 -19.42
CA ASN A 92 16.98 7.78 -20.28
C ASN A 92 15.74 6.93 -19.90
N GLN A 93 14.71 7.55 -19.32
CA GLN A 93 13.42 6.88 -19.01
C GLN A 93 13.53 5.67 -18.07
N GLN A 94 14.54 5.61 -17.23
CA GLN A 94 14.78 4.51 -16.29
C GLN A 94 14.84 5.03 -14.86
N ASP A 95 13.94 4.55 -13.98
CA ASP A 95 13.83 4.98 -12.57
C ASP A 95 14.92 4.37 -11.67
N TYR A 96 16.12 4.13 -12.21
CA TYR A 96 17.21 3.50 -11.47
C TYR A 96 17.58 4.24 -10.20
N PHE A 97 17.49 5.57 -10.23
CA PHE A 97 17.91 6.38 -9.11
C PHE A 97 16.96 6.25 -7.92
N ILE A 98 15.63 6.30 -8.16
CA ILE A 98 14.63 6.09 -7.10
C ILE A 98 14.74 4.67 -6.56
N GLN A 99 14.86 3.69 -7.44
CA GLN A 99 15.01 2.29 -7.03
C GLN A 99 16.26 2.10 -6.18
N TYR A 100 17.38 2.67 -6.58
CA TYR A 100 18.64 2.59 -5.85
C TYR A 100 18.55 3.25 -4.46
N MET A 101 17.95 4.44 -4.37
CA MET A 101 17.73 5.10 -3.08
C MET A 101 16.84 4.26 -2.17
N LEU A 102 15.71 3.74 -2.69
CA LEU A 102 14.81 2.87 -1.93
C LEU A 102 15.52 1.59 -1.45
N GLU A 103 16.37 0.99 -2.29
CA GLU A 103 17.17 -0.16 -1.87
C GLU A 103 18.08 0.15 -0.68
N LYS A 104 18.75 1.29 -0.72
CA LYS A 104 19.67 1.72 0.34
C LYS A 104 18.93 2.10 1.62
N VAL A 105 17.90 2.94 1.50
CA VAL A 105 17.10 3.42 2.64
C VAL A 105 16.31 2.29 3.32
N LEU A 106 15.75 1.36 2.54
CA LEU A 106 14.97 0.23 3.06
C LEU A 106 15.81 -1.03 3.30
N ASP A 107 17.12 -0.97 3.07
CA ASP A 107 18.04 -2.11 3.18
C ASP A 107 17.60 -3.33 2.37
N PHE A 108 17.27 -3.15 1.08
CA PHE A 108 16.91 -4.23 0.17
C PHE A 108 18.09 -4.72 -0.67
N PRO A 109 18.14 -6.02 -1.01
CA PRO A 109 19.19 -6.54 -1.89
C PRO A 109 18.87 -6.22 -3.35
N ASN A 110 19.79 -5.53 -3.99
CA ASN A 110 20.07 -5.48 -5.44
C ASN A 110 18.87 -5.71 -6.39
N VAL A 111 17.97 -4.74 -6.47
CA VAL A 111 16.74 -4.75 -7.26
C VAL A 111 16.98 -4.33 -8.71
N LEU A 112 18.09 -3.62 -8.98
CA LEU A 112 18.45 -3.04 -10.28
C LEU A 112 18.45 -4.04 -11.46
N LYS A 113 18.61 -5.33 -11.19
CA LYS A 113 18.62 -6.38 -12.23
C LYS A 113 17.24 -6.73 -12.79
N LEU A 114 16.15 -6.20 -12.22
CA LEU A 114 14.79 -6.68 -12.47
C LEU A 114 13.99 -5.87 -13.49
N SER A 115 14.47 -4.71 -13.94
CA SER A 115 13.60 -3.73 -14.61
C SER A 115 13.95 -3.37 -16.05
N THR A 116 14.89 -4.03 -16.70
CA THR A 116 15.42 -3.59 -18.01
C THR A 116 14.43 -3.65 -19.18
N ASN A 117 13.29 -4.36 -19.06
CA ASN A 117 12.34 -4.53 -20.18
C ASN A 117 10.85 -4.46 -19.78
N VAL A 118 10.47 -3.67 -18.77
CA VAL A 118 9.09 -3.63 -18.28
C VAL A 118 8.44 -2.28 -18.56
N ASN A 119 7.17 -2.29 -19.00
CA ASN A 119 6.34 -1.08 -19.18
C ASN A 119 6.33 -0.20 -17.93
N LYS A 120 6.24 1.14 -18.10
CA LYS A 120 6.25 2.13 -17.00
C LYS A 120 5.28 1.78 -15.86
N GLU A 121 4.07 1.33 -16.16
CA GLU A 121 3.07 0.90 -15.15
C GLU A 121 3.54 -0.28 -14.30
N LYS A 122 4.18 -1.27 -14.90
CA LYS A 122 4.71 -2.42 -14.18
C LYS A 122 5.88 -2.05 -13.26
N ARG A 123 6.66 -1.03 -13.63
CA ARG A 123 7.74 -0.51 -12.75
C ARG A 123 7.18 0.10 -11.49
N LEU A 124 6.10 0.87 -11.61
CA LEU A 124 5.44 1.53 -10.47
C LEU A 124 4.81 0.50 -9.52
N LEU A 125 4.16 -0.53 -10.06
CA LEU A 125 3.70 -1.65 -9.23
C LEU A 125 4.87 -2.33 -8.52
N ASN A 126 6.00 -2.50 -9.18
CA ASN A 126 7.18 -3.06 -8.56
C ASN A 126 7.65 -2.24 -7.35
N LEU A 127 7.64 -0.89 -7.43
CA LEU A 127 7.98 -0.04 -6.29
C LEU A 127 7.08 -0.32 -5.07
N LEU A 128 5.76 -0.49 -5.28
CA LEU A 128 4.84 -0.87 -4.20
C LEU A 128 5.21 -2.22 -3.58
N LEU A 129 5.60 -3.19 -4.42
CA LEU A 129 5.97 -4.51 -3.93
C LEU A 129 7.23 -4.47 -3.06
N TYR A 130 8.16 -3.53 -3.32
CA TYR A 130 9.35 -3.34 -2.48
C TYR A 130 9.03 -2.77 -1.11
N LEU A 131 8.00 -1.95 -0.99
CA LEU A 131 7.57 -1.41 0.30
C LEU A 131 6.95 -2.49 1.21
N PHE A 132 6.37 -3.55 0.63
CA PHE A 132 5.65 -4.56 1.39
C PHE A 132 6.48 -5.25 2.50
N PRO A 133 7.71 -5.76 2.25
CA PRO A 133 8.50 -6.37 3.31
C PRO A 133 8.86 -5.40 4.44
N TYR A 134 9.15 -4.14 4.12
CA TYR A 134 9.43 -3.11 5.12
C TYR A 134 8.23 -2.92 6.06
N TYR A 135 7.04 -2.66 5.49
CA TYR A 135 5.83 -2.47 6.29
C TYR A 135 5.40 -3.74 7.02
N LEU A 136 5.58 -4.92 6.42
CA LEU A 136 5.30 -6.19 7.08
C LEU A 136 6.16 -6.37 8.32
N LYS A 137 7.47 -6.19 8.20
CA LYS A 137 8.41 -6.29 9.33
C LYS A 137 8.10 -5.27 10.41
N LYS A 138 7.82 -4.00 10.03
CA LYS A 138 7.46 -2.92 10.95
C LYS A 138 6.19 -3.25 11.72
N ALA A 139 5.12 -3.66 11.03
CA ALA A 139 3.85 -4.01 11.66
C ALA A 139 3.98 -5.22 12.60
N MET A 140 4.69 -6.26 12.17
CA MET A 140 4.82 -7.49 12.95
C MET A 140 5.78 -7.41 14.14
N ARG A 141 6.52 -6.30 14.34
CA ARG A 141 7.20 -6.01 15.62
C ARG A 141 6.23 -5.98 16.81
N LYS A 142 4.96 -5.66 16.58
CA LYS A 142 3.89 -5.69 17.58
C LYS A 142 3.22 -7.08 17.73
N GLY A 143 3.76 -8.08 17.05
CA GLY A 143 3.18 -9.41 16.96
C GLY A 143 2.09 -9.55 15.91
N THR A 144 1.57 -10.74 15.74
CA THR A 144 0.51 -11.08 14.78
C THR A 144 -0.80 -10.41 15.16
N PHE A 145 -1.45 -9.77 14.19
CA PHE A 145 -2.70 -9.04 14.42
C PHE A 145 -3.83 -9.97 14.86
N LYS A 146 -4.43 -9.67 16.00
CA LYS A 146 -5.59 -10.39 16.56
C LYS A 146 -6.83 -9.52 16.55
N LYS A 147 -7.97 -10.14 16.29
CA LYS A 147 -9.27 -9.47 16.33
C LYS A 147 -10.37 -10.43 16.74
N TYR A 148 -11.44 -9.89 17.33
CA TYR A 148 -12.66 -10.64 17.53
C TYR A 148 -13.34 -10.92 16.21
N THR A 149 -13.50 -12.22 15.87
CA THR A 149 -14.23 -12.72 14.72
C THR A 149 -15.48 -13.45 15.20
N CYS A 150 -16.55 -13.40 14.44
CA CYS A 150 -17.77 -14.17 14.71
C CYS A 150 -17.79 -15.36 13.76
N ASN A 151 -17.50 -16.53 14.29
CA ASN A 151 -17.50 -17.78 13.53
C ASN A 151 -18.83 -18.53 13.70
N GLU A 152 -19.22 -19.28 12.69
CA GLU A 152 -20.42 -20.10 12.71
C GLU A 152 -20.06 -21.59 12.80
N TYR A 153 -20.58 -22.25 13.81
CA TYR A 153 -20.35 -23.64 14.10
C TYR A 153 -21.63 -24.47 13.98
N ASN A 154 -21.51 -25.78 13.84
CA ASN A 154 -22.60 -26.75 13.81
C ASN A 154 -22.09 -28.08 14.39
N ASP A 155 -22.12 -28.19 15.68
CA ASP A 155 -21.65 -29.35 16.44
C ASP A 155 -22.55 -29.55 17.68
N ASP A 156 -22.22 -30.55 18.50
CA ASP A 156 -22.93 -30.93 19.72
C ASP A 156 -22.56 -30.10 20.96
N HIS A 157 -21.53 -29.25 20.86
CA HIS A 157 -21.00 -28.45 21.96
C HIS A 157 -21.25 -26.94 21.76
N ILE A 158 -22.36 -26.44 22.26
CA ILE A 158 -22.71 -25.02 22.13
C ILE A 158 -21.76 -24.14 22.95
N LYS A 159 -21.03 -23.24 22.27
CA LYS A 159 -20.12 -22.26 22.89
C LYS A 159 -20.51 -20.80 22.60
N GLY A 160 -21.73 -20.56 22.15
CA GLY A 160 -22.14 -19.22 21.77
C GLY A 160 -23.64 -19.09 21.55
N THR A 161 -24.06 -18.07 20.76
CA THR A 161 -25.48 -17.80 20.50
C THR A 161 -26.01 -18.71 19.41
N ILE A 162 -27.11 -19.42 19.69
CA ILE A 162 -27.77 -20.31 18.70
C ILE A 162 -28.27 -19.47 17.50
N ASN A 163 -27.93 -19.93 16.30
CA ASN A 163 -28.45 -19.37 15.05
C ASN A 163 -29.66 -20.22 14.60
N ILE A 164 -30.84 -19.82 15.06
CA ILE A 164 -32.10 -20.56 14.85
C ILE A 164 -32.35 -20.81 13.36
N SER A 165 -32.24 -19.76 12.53
CA SER A 165 -32.50 -19.87 11.08
C SER A 165 -31.57 -20.89 10.40
N ARG A 166 -30.28 -20.89 10.77
CA ARG A 166 -29.32 -21.85 10.26
C ARG A 166 -29.52 -23.24 10.82
N HIS A 167 -29.89 -23.31 12.11
CA HIS A 167 -30.17 -24.58 12.78
C HIS A 167 -31.32 -25.31 12.10
N ILE A 168 -32.47 -24.66 11.88
CA ILE A 168 -33.60 -25.23 11.17
C ILE A 168 -33.23 -25.72 9.76
N LYS A 169 -32.44 -24.90 9.02
CA LYS A 169 -32.02 -25.27 7.65
C LYS A 169 -31.07 -26.46 7.59
N LYS A 170 -30.19 -26.64 8.59
CA LYS A 170 -29.17 -27.68 8.55
C LYS A 170 -29.49 -28.93 9.35
N ASN A 171 -30.28 -28.76 10.41
CA ASN A 171 -30.48 -29.80 11.43
C ASN A 171 -31.96 -30.22 11.53
N THR A 172 -32.69 -30.19 10.43
CA THR A 172 -34.04 -30.77 10.35
C THR A 172 -34.01 -31.96 9.37
N PRO A 173 -34.25 -33.20 9.84
CA PRO A 173 -34.51 -33.63 11.23
C PRO A 173 -33.27 -33.46 12.16
N PHE A 174 -33.50 -33.27 13.45
CA PHE A 174 -32.47 -33.09 14.45
C PHE A 174 -31.66 -34.37 14.67
N ILE A 175 -30.34 -34.30 14.51
CA ILE A 175 -29.38 -35.39 14.66
C ILE A 175 -28.32 -35.13 15.74
N GLY A 176 -28.59 -34.25 16.69
CA GLY A 176 -27.69 -33.92 17.82
C GLY A 176 -26.86 -32.66 17.64
N ASN A 177 -26.69 -32.16 16.39
CA ASN A 177 -25.89 -30.94 16.14
C ASN A 177 -26.72 -29.67 16.26
N ILE A 178 -26.11 -28.61 16.81
CA ILE A 178 -26.75 -27.29 16.95
C ILE A 178 -25.92 -26.25 16.24
N SER A 179 -26.61 -25.43 15.43
CA SER A 179 -25.95 -24.32 14.74
C SER A 179 -25.88 -23.09 15.63
N TYR A 180 -24.69 -22.59 15.91
CA TYR A 180 -24.46 -21.42 16.76
C TYR A 180 -23.39 -20.48 16.21
N LYS A 181 -23.33 -19.27 16.74
CA LYS A 181 -22.31 -18.26 16.45
C LYS A 181 -21.49 -18.05 17.71
N GLN A 182 -20.17 -18.12 17.55
CA GLN A 182 -19.23 -17.84 18.63
C GLN A 182 -18.33 -16.66 18.29
N ARG A 183 -18.15 -15.76 19.25
CA ARG A 183 -17.21 -14.65 19.11
C ARG A 183 -15.87 -15.08 19.71
N GLU A 184 -14.85 -15.14 18.86
CA GLU A 184 -13.51 -15.59 19.22
C GLU A 184 -12.48 -14.51 18.94
N PHE A 185 -11.47 -14.42 19.80
CA PHE A 185 -10.32 -13.57 19.58
C PHE A 185 -9.28 -14.35 18.77
N SER A 186 -9.32 -14.17 17.44
CA SER A 186 -8.61 -15.01 16.47
C SER A 186 -7.53 -14.25 15.71
N TYR A 187 -6.45 -14.97 15.39
CA TYR A 187 -5.46 -14.53 14.39
C TYR A 187 -6.01 -14.67 12.97
N ASP A 188 -6.89 -15.64 12.72
CA ASP A 188 -7.53 -15.82 11.42
C ASP A 188 -8.66 -14.79 11.25
N ASN A 189 -8.32 -13.68 10.60
CA ASN A 189 -9.19 -12.53 10.43
C ASN A 189 -8.90 -11.82 9.10
N TYR A 190 -9.82 -10.98 8.65
CA TYR A 190 -9.77 -10.34 7.34
C TYR A 190 -8.48 -9.52 7.07
N VAL A 191 -7.79 -9.00 8.11
CA VAL A 191 -6.51 -8.29 7.96
C VAL A 191 -5.41 -9.28 7.62
N MET A 192 -5.28 -10.36 8.42
CA MET A 192 -4.27 -11.39 8.17
C MET A 192 -4.50 -12.11 6.84
N GLU A 193 -5.75 -12.35 6.46
CA GLU A 193 -6.09 -12.90 5.14
C GLU A 193 -5.71 -11.93 4.00
N LEU A 194 -5.86 -10.61 4.18
CA LEU A 194 -5.39 -9.62 3.22
C LEU A 194 -3.87 -9.71 3.02
N LEU A 195 -3.10 -9.80 4.11
CA LEU A 195 -1.64 -10.00 4.06
C LEU A 195 -1.30 -11.30 3.32
N ARG A 196 -2.04 -12.38 3.62
CA ARG A 196 -1.86 -13.67 2.93
C ARG A 196 -2.07 -13.56 1.42
N HIS A 197 -3.15 -12.91 0.98
CA HIS A 197 -3.40 -12.67 -0.44
C HIS A 197 -2.27 -11.88 -1.11
N THR A 198 -1.74 -10.87 -0.42
CA THR A 198 -0.62 -10.06 -0.91
C THR A 198 0.66 -10.89 -1.00
N ILE A 199 0.97 -11.70 -0.01
CA ILE A 199 2.13 -12.62 -0.01
C ILE A 199 2.02 -13.60 -1.20
N GLU A 200 0.87 -14.23 -1.40
CA GLU A 200 0.68 -15.17 -2.50
C GLU A 200 0.73 -14.48 -3.87
N PHE A 201 0.29 -13.22 -3.95
CA PHE A 201 0.48 -12.40 -5.15
C PHE A 201 1.96 -12.13 -5.44
N ILE A 202 2.73 -11.71 -4.43
CA ILE A 202 4.16 -11.43 -4.56
C ILE A 202 4.93 -12.70 -4.95
N LYS A 203 4.63 -13.86 -4.35
CA LYS A 203 5.28 -15.15 -4.69
C LYS A 203 5.16 -15.52 -6.17
N ARG A 204 4.09 -15.10 -6.85
CA ARG A 204 3.90 -15.37 -8.29
C ARG A 204 4.77 -14.50 -9.19
N LYS A 205 5.37 -13.42 -8.66
CA LYS A 205 6.27 -12.57 -9.44
C LYS A 205 7.65 -13.22 -9.53
N PRO A 206 8.39 -13.04 -10.65
CA PRO A 206 9.70 -13.69 -10.84
C PRO A 206 10.72 -13.40 -9.73
N TYR A 207 10.64 -12.21 -9.12
CA TYR A 207 11.49 -11.74 -8.02
C TYR A 207 10.84 -11.88 -6.63
N GLY A 208 9.63 -12.42 -6.55
CA GLY A 208 8.82 -12.43 -5.32
C GLY A 208 9.48 -13.18 -4.18
N ASN A 209 10.07 -14.34 -4.44
CA ASN A 209 10.79 -15.12 -3.42
C ASN A 209 12.00 -14.36 -2.85
N MET A 210 12.70 -13.57 -3.67
CA MET A 210 13.81 -12.75 -3.24
C MET A 210 13.34 -11.63 -2.30
N LEU A 211 12.24 -10.94 -2.65
CA LEU A 211 11.65 -9.91 -1.81
C LEU A 211 11.20 -10.44 -0.44
N LEU A 212 10.57 -11.62 -0.42
CA LEU A 212 10.02 -12.21 0.81
C LEU A 212 11.09 -12.88 1.67
N ARG A 213 12.32 -13.10 1.15
CA ARG A 213 13.38 -13.77 1.90
C ARG A 213 13.78 -13.07 3.19
N LYS A 214 13.81 -11.71 3.19
CA LYS A 214 14.15 -10.90 4.37
C LYS A 214 13.09 -10.89 5.48
N VAL A 215 11.87 -11.29 5.14
CA VAL A 215 10.71 -11.34 6.05
C VAL A 215 10.11 -12.74 6.10
N LYS A 216 10.97 -13.76 6.02
CA LYS A 216 10.55 -15.17 5.98
C LYS A 216 9.78 -15.59 7.22
N ASP A 217 10.17 -15.11 8.40
CA ASP A 217 9.56 -15.47 9.68
C ASP A 217 8.18 -14.83 9.81
N GLU A 218 8.06 -13.56 9.41
CA GLU A 218 6.78 -12.84 9.35
C GLU A 218 5.83 -13.51 8.34
N VAL A 219 6.32 -13.86 7.16
CA VAL A 219 5.55 -14.61 6.15
C VAL A 219 5.07 -15.94 6.71
N SER A 220 5.92 -16.70 7.39
CA SER A 220 5.55 -17.97 8.01
C SER A 220 4.48 -17.80 9.08
N SER A 221 4.59 -16.75 9.88
CA SER A 221 3.59 -16.40 10.91
C SER A 221 2.24 -16.03 10.30
N VAL A 222 2.21 -15.26 9.18
CA VAL A 222 0.97 -14.95 8.46
C VAL A 222 0.34 -16.22 7.88
N VAL A 223 1.15 -17.10 7.30
CA VAL A 223 0.69 -18.37 6.73
C VAL A 223 0.07 -19.25 7.81
N ALA A 224 0.73 -19.39 8.95
CA ALA A 224 0.23 -20.18 10.09
C ALA A 224 -1.07 -19.61 10.67
N ALA A 225 -1.19 -18.27 10.70
CA ALA A 225 -2.36 -17.58 11.24
C ALA A 225 -3.62 -17.67 10.37
N THR A 226 -3.48 -17.97 9.06
CA THR A 226 -4.56 -17.93 8.06
C THR A 226 -4.96 -19.31 7.56
N GLY A 227 -5.39 -20.17 8.47
CA GLY A 227 -5.77 -21.57 8.14
C GLY A 227 -7.01 -21.69 7.23
N LYS A 228 -7.89 -20.68 7.26
CA LYS A 228 -9.11 -20.64 6.43
C LYS A 228 -8.92 -19.95 5.08
N TYR A 229 -7.70 -19.55 4.74
CA TYR A 229 -7.41 -18.85 3.50
C TYR A 229 -7.89 -19.62 2.26
N THR A 230 -8.64 -18.93 1.40
CA THR A 230 -9.01 -19.42 0.07
C THR A 230 -8.75 -18.33 -0.98
N ILE A 231 -8.23 -18.72 -2.13
CA ILE A 231 -7.88 -17.77 -3.20
C ILE A 231 -9.12 -17.05 -3.77
N GLN A 232 -10.29 -17.69 -3.69
CA GLN A 232 -11.57 -17.18 -4.19
C GLN A 232 -12.09 -15.99 -3.36
N ASP A 233 -11.75 -15.92 -2.07
CA ASP A 233 -12.24 -14.88 -1.16
C ASP A 233 -11.54 -13.52 -1.35
N LYS A 234 -10.55 -13.41 -2.23
CA LYS A 234 -9.75 -12.20 -2.47
C LYS A 234 -10.60 -10.92 -2.58
N ARG A 235 -11.67 -10.94 -3.40
CA ARG A 235 -12.55 -9.76 -3.59
C ARG A 235 -13.28 -9.37 -2.31
N LYS A 236 -13.81 -10.36 -1.61
CA LYS A 236 -14.52 -10.17 -0.33
C LYS A 236 -13.59 -9.61 0.74
N ILE A 237 -12.35 -10.13 0.83
CA ILE A 237 -11.35 -9.67 1.79
C ILE A 237 -10.92 -8.24 1.51
N ILE A 238 -10.67 -7.86 0.25
CA ILE A 238 -10.36 -6.47 -0.12
C ILE A 238 -11.50 -5.53 0.28
N GLN A 239 -12.77 -5.89 -0.03
CA GLN A 239 -13.92 -5.06 0.32
C GLN A 239 -14.12 -4.92 1.84
N GLN A 240 -13.90 -5.99 2.60
CA GLN A 240 -13.99 -5.95 4.05
C GLN A 240 -12.92 -5.02 4.65
N ASN A 241 -11.69 -5.08 4.16
CA ASN A 241 -10.60 -4.23 4.62
C ASN A 241 -10.82 -2.76 4.27
N LYS A 242 -11.39 -2.44 3.10
CA LYS A 242 -11.80 -1.07 2.74
C LYS A 242 -12.86 -0.50 3.69
N LYS A 243 -13.86 -1.31 4.03
CA LYS A 243 -14.96 -0.88 4.91
C LYS A 243 -14.55 -0.80 6.38
N LYS A 244 -13.52 -1.51 6.80
CA LYS A 244 -13.10 -1.65 8.20
C LYS A 244 -11.60 -1.39 8.34
N PRO A 245 -11.16 -0.12 8.22
CA PRO A 245 -9.77 0.23 8.45
C PRO A 245 -9.38 -0.06 9.90
N ILE A 246 -8.09 -0.31 10.11
CA ILE A 246 -7.55 -0.51 11.46
C ILE A 246 -7.47 0.84 12.15
N ILE A 247 -8.16 0.98 13.29
CA ILE A 247 -8.22 2.20 14.09
C ILE A 247 -7.43 2.03 15.40
N HIS A 248 -7.11 0.78 15.78
CA HIS A 248 -6.52 0.45 17.07
C HIS A 248 -5.13 1.08 17.22
N ALA A 249 -4.94 1.91 18.26
CA ALA A 249 -3.70 2.65 18.50
C ALA A 249 -2.46 1.73 18.64
N TYR A 250 -2.60 0.57 19.31
CA TYR A 250 -1.50 -0.39 19.46
C TYR A 250 -1.02 -0.99 18.13
N TYR A 251 -1.94 -1.18 17.17
CA TYR A 251 -1.66 -1.79 15.86
C TYR A 251 -1.63 -0.75 14.73
N HIS A 252 -1.20 0.48 15.01
CA HIS A 252 -1.22 1.55 14.02
C HIS A 252 -0.34 1.25 12.80
N GLU A 253 0.78 0.52 12.97
CA GLU A 253 1.66 0.13 11.85
C GLU A 253 0.94 -0.82 10.87
N TYR A 254 0.01 -1.62 11.35
CA TYR A 254 -0.83 -2.45 10.49
C TYR A 254 -1.78 -1.64 9.60
N ARG A 255 -2.09 -0.39 9.96
CA ARG A 255 -2.95 0.48 9.14
C ARG A 255 -2.28 0.84 7.81
N ALA A 256 -1.00 1.23 7.83
CA ALA A 256 -0.24 1.50 6.62
C ALA A 256 -0.07 0.24 5.77
N LEU A 257 0.28 -0.87 6.41
CA LEU A 257 0.39 -2.17 5.74
C LEU A 257 -0.95 -2.60 5.11
N GLN A 258 -2.09 -2.40 5.78
CA GLN A 258 -3.42 -2.66 5.24
C GLN A 258 -3.69 -1.84 3.98
N ARG A 259 -3.41 -0.53 4.01
CA ARG A 259 -3.57 0.36 2.85
C ARG A 259 -2.69 -0.08 1.68
N LEU A 260 -1.41 -0.35 1.94
CA LEU A 260 -0.47 -0.83 0.94
C LEU A 260 -0.93 -2.14 0.29
N CYS A 261 -1.37 -3.11 1.08
CA CYS A 261 -1.87 -4.38 0.57
C CYS A 261 -3.11 -4.22 -0.31
N ILE A 262 -4.05 -3.35 0.10
CA ILE A 262 -5.23 -3.03 -0.71
C ILE A 262 -4.78 -2.45 -2.05
N LEU A 263 -3.85 -1.51 -2.06
CA LEU A 263 -3.35 -0.87 -3.27
C LEU A 263 -2.67 -1.88 -4.20
N ILE A 264 -1.74 -2.70 -3.69
CA ILE A 264 -1.08 -3.76 -4.45
C ILE A 264 -2.09 -4.71 -5.12
N LEU A 265 -3.09 -5.15 -4.36
CA LEU A 265 -4.07 -6.11 -4.87
C LEU A 265 -5.12 -5.47 -5.80
N GLN A 266 -5.26 -4.13 -5.77
CA GLN A 266 -6.11 -3.39 -6.68
C GLN A 266 -5.41 -3.07 -7.99
N GLU A 267 -4.12 -2.69 -7.97
CA GLU A 267 -3.32 -2.47 -9.16
C GLU A 267 -3.25 -3.74 -10.04
N GLU A 268 -3.21 -4.93 -9.45
CA GLU A 268 -3.38 -6.19 -10.20
C GLU A 268 -4.69 -6.23 -11.01
N ARG A 269 -5.76 -5.57 -10.54
CA ARG A 269 -7.05 -5.51 -11.25
C ARG A 269 -7.09 -4.45 -12.34
N HIS A 270 -6.29 -3.38 -12.22
CA HIS A 270 -6.23 -2.33 -13.24
C HIS A 270 -5.53 -2.81 -14.51
N GLU A 271 -4.56 -3.73 -14.40
CA GLU A 271 -4.08 -4.49 -15.55
C GLU A 271 -5.23 -5.25 -16.26
N LEU A 272 -6.39 -5.43 -15.58
CA LEU A 272 -7.59 -6.12 -16.07
C LEU A 272 -8.77 -5.19 -16.45
N GLY A 273 -8.60 -3.88 -16.46
CA GLY A 273 -9.52 -2.92 -17.13
C GLY A 273 -10.76 -2.46 -16.35
N SER A 274 -10.79 -2.48 -15.02
CA SER A 274 -11.92 -1.93 -14.25
C SER A 274 -11.65 -0.55 -13.69
N GLY A 275 -12.28 0.51 -14.24
CA GLY A 275 -12.17 1.89 -13.80
C GLY A 275 -12.55 2.12 -12.33
N MET A 276 -11.79 2.95 -11.61
CA MET A 276 -12.12 3.42 -10.27
C MET A 276 -12.58 4.87 -10.32
N SER A 277 -13.57 5.21 -9.50
CA SER A 277 -14.13 6.55 -9.35
C SER A 277 -13.43 7.40 -8.28
N GLN A 278 -12.25 6.99 -7.81
CA GLN A 278 -11.44 7.72 -6.83
C GLN A 278 -9.99 7.78 -7.30
N VAL A 279 -9.27 8.85 -6.92
CA VAL A 279 -7.83 8.95 -7.14
C VAL A 279 -7.12 7.88 -6.30
N HIS A 280 -6.21 7.18 -6.91
CA HIS A 280 -5.41 6.15 -6.28
C HIS A 280 -3.98 6.21 -6.79
N GLY A 281 -3.05 5.68 -6.06
CA GLY A 281 -1.64 5.67 -6.44
C GLY A 281 -0.71 5.73 -5.26
N VAL A 282 0.56 5.92 -5.55
CA VAL A 282 1.63 6.09 -4.57
C VAL A 282 2.46 7.31 -4.88
N LEU A 283 2.74 8.06 -3.84
CA LEU A 283 3.61 9.23 -3.89
C LEU A 283 4.79 9.03 -2.93
N PHE A 284 5.96 9.42 -3.39
CA PHE A 284 7.21 9.40 -2.62
C PHE A 284 7.69 10.83 -2.43
N ASP A 285 8.04 11.19 -1.21
CA ASP A 285 8.77 12.42 -0.96
C ASP A 285 10.22 12.24 -1.43
N GLY A 286 10.54 12.92 -2.52
CA GLY A 286 11.88 12.83 -3.12
C GLY A 286 12.97 13.49 -2.30
N ALA A 287 12.63 14.55 -1.57
CA ALA A 287 13.58 15.26 -0.70
C ALA A 287 13.93 14.36 0.49
N TRP A 288 12.92 13.84 1.18
CA TRP A 288 13.13 12.91 2.30
C TRP A 288 13.94 11.68 1.87
N LEU A 289 13.60 11.08 0.72
CA LEU A 289 14.29 9.88 0.23
C LEU A 289 15.77 10.16 -0.06
N TRP A 290 16.06 11.33 -0.61
CA TRP A 290 17.43 11.78 -0.86
C TRP A 290 18.20 11.99 0.46
N GLU A 291 17.61 12.66 1.44
CA GLU A 291 18.22 12.90 2.74
C GLU A 291 18.53 11.61 3.49
N GLU A 292 17.59 10.68 3.54
CA GLU A 292 17.81 9.35 4.16
C GLU A 292 18.88 8.54 3.43
N TYR A 293 18.92 8.63 2.09
CA TYR A 293 19.97 8.02 1.31
C TYR A 293 21.35 8.60 1.65
N VAL A 294 21.49 9.93 1.67
CA VAL A 294 22.74 10.60 2.04
C VAL A 294 23.12 10.26 3.49
N ASN A 295 22.18 10.32 4.41
CA ASN A 295 22.38 9.92 5.80
C ASN A 295 22.91 8.48 5.90
N SER A 296 22.40 7.55 5.11
CA SER A 296 22.88 6.16 5.08
C SER A 296 24.35 6.03 4.65
N LEU A 297 24.87 7.00 3.89
CA LEU A 297 26.26 7.02 3.44
C LEU A 297 27.23 7.66 4.45
N ILE A 298 26.77 8.70 5.16
CA ILE A 298 27.66 9.56 5.99
C ILE A 298 27.39 9.45 7.50
N HIS A 299 26.41 8.69 7.94
CA HIS A 299 25.98 8.62 9.35
C HIS A 299 27.08 8.16 10.32
N THR A 300 28.13 7.49 9.84
CA THR A 300 29.30 7.09 10.66
C THR A 300 30.18 8.26 11.03
N ASP A 301 30.22 9.30 10.19
CA ASP A 301 31.17 10.42 10.27
C ASP A 301 30.50 11.72 10.73
N PHE A 302 29.17 11.79 10.66
CA PHE A 302 28.40 13.00 10.95
C PHE A 302 27.17 12.70 11.81
N TYR A 303 26.88 13.60 12.76
CA TYR A 303 25.62 13.61 13.50
C TYR A 303 24.56 14.39 12.72
N GLN A 304 23.37 13.82 12.61
CA GLN A 304 22.23 14.55 12.10
C GLN A 304 21.74 15.53 13.17
N ILE A 305 22.00 16.83 13.00
CA ILE A 305 21.66 17.88 13.98
C ILE A 305 20.16 18.27 13.90
N GLY A 306 19.42 17.74 12.98
CA GLY A 306 18.05 18.09 12.62
C GLY A 306 17.99 18.48 11.14
N ARG A 307 16.78 18.53 10.63
CA ARG A 307 16.56 18.95 9.24
C ARG A 307 16.38 20.46 9.24
N ALA A 308 17.20 21.16 8.46
CA ALA A 308 17.06 22.59 8.29
C ALA A 308 15.77 22.88 7.50
N HIS A 309 14.88 23.70 8.06
CA HIS A 309 13.81 24.32 7.30
C HIS A 309 14.44 25.30 6.31
N VAL A 310 14.37 25.00 5.03
CA VAL A 310 14.71 25.92 3.94
C VAL A 310 13.42 26.43 3.31
#